data_48a7c8bbe544a2f2865e90f1fdde2413
#
_entry.id   48a7c8bbe544a2f2865e90f1fdde2413
#
_cell.length_a   1.000
_cell.length_b   1.000
_cell.length_c   1.000
_cell.angle_alpha   90.00
_cell.angle_beta   90.00
_cell.angle_gamma   90.00
#
_symmetry.space_group_name_H-M   'P 1'
#
loop_
_entity.id
_entity.type
_entity.pdbx_description
1 polymer ?
#
loop_
_entity_poly.entity_id
_entity_poly.type
_entity_poly.pdbx_seq_one_letter_code
_entity_poly.pdbx_strand_id
1 'polypeptide(L)'
;YWGEPIPMVYCEKCGWVPIPEEELPLKLPDVEDYEPGENGESPLAKHEEWINTTCPHCGGKARRETDTMPQWAGSSWYYLRYMDPHNDKALASKEALEYWSPVDWYNGGMEHTTLHLLYSRFWHKFLYDIGVVPTKEPYAKRTSHGMILGSNGEKMSKSKGNVINPDEIVDEFGADAFRVYEMFMGPFDQTAPWSMESIRGCMKF
;
A
#
# COMPACT_ATOMS: atom_id res chain seq x y z
N TYR A 1 -13.47 -0.51 -6.33
CA TYR A 1 -13.96 -1.06 -5.07
C TYR A 1 -12.82 -1.41 -4.07
N TRP A 2 -11.63 -1.74 -4.53
CA TRP A 2 -10.48 -2.11 -3.69
C TRP A 2 -9.69 -0.91 -3.12
N GLY A 3 -10.29 0.23 -2.95
CA GLY A 3 -9.63 1.41 -2.44
C GLY A 3 -10.47 2.14 -1.39
N GLU A 4 -9.88 3.15 -0.80
CA GLU A 4 -10.55 4.03 0.13
C GLU A 4 -11.61 4.87 -0.61
N PRO A 5 -12.78 5.13 0.00
CA PRO A 5 -13.77 6.01 -0.58
C PRO A 5 -13.24 7.45 -0.70
N ILE A 6 -13.62 8.13 -1.74
CA ILE A 6 -13.27 9.54 -1.95
C ILE A 6 -14.24 10.40 -1.15
N PRO A 7 -13.78 11.18 -0.15
CA PRO A 7 -14.66 11.93 0.76
C PRO A 7 -15.18 13.22 0.12
N MET A 8 -15.85 13.09 -1.02
CA MET A 8 -16.40 14.21 -1.80
C MET A 8 -17.86 13.97 -2.12
N VAL A 9 -18.61 15.06 -2.24
CA VAL A 9 -19.98 15.06 -2.74
C VAL A 9 -20.12 16.03 -3.91
N TYR A 10 -20.90 15.68 -4.90
CA TYR A 10 -21.26 16.58 -6.01
C TYR A 10 -22.62 17.23 -5.75
N CYS A 11 -22.66 18.55 -5.80
CA CYS A 11 -23.86 19.37 -5.68
C CYS A 11 -24.02 20.19 -6.97
N GLU A 12 -25.19 20.17 -7.57
CA GLU A 12 -25.46 20.94 -8.81
C GLU A 12 -25.19 22.45 -8.64
N LYS A 13 -25.39 22.98 -7.43
CA LYS A 13 -25.18 24.40 -7.14
C LYS A 13 -23.72 24.74 -6.78
N CYS A 14 -23.02 23.85 -6.06
CA CYS A 14 -21.70 24.13 -5.46
C CYS A 14 -20.56 23.41 -6.18
N GLY A 15 -20.86 22.45 -7.08
CA GLY A 15 -19.87 21.55 -7.66
C GLY A 15 -19.39 20.50 -6.66
N TRP A 16 -18.14 20.08 -6.78
CA TRP A 16 -17.51 19.16 -5.85
C TRP A 16 -17.20 19.83 -4.51
N VAL A 17 -17.67 19.23 -3.43
CA VAL A 17 -17.50 19.73 -2.05
C VAL A 17 -16.95 18.58 -1.19
N PRO A 18 -15.88 18.81 -0.41
CA PRO A 18 -15.41 17.81 0.55
C PRO A 18 -16.42 17.61 1.68
N ILE A 19 -16.53 16.39 2.18
CA ILE A 19 -17.32 16.14 3.39
C ILE A 19 -16.58 16.72 4.61
N PRO A 20 -17.30 17.16 5.67
CA PRO A 20 -16.68 17.69 6.88
C PRO A 20 -15.81 16.65 7.59
N GLU A 21 -14.77 17.12 8.29
CA GLU A 21 -13.86 16.23 9.05
C GLU A 21 -14.59 15.43 10.13
N GLU A 22 -15.66 15.98 10.69
CA GLU A 22 -16.49 15.34 11.72
C GLU A 22 -17.25 14.11 11.18
N GLU A 23 -17.43 14.02 9.87
CA GLU A 23 -18.07 12.88 9.20
C GLU A 23 -17.07 11.80 8.76
N LEU A 24 -15.77 12.00 9.00
CA LEU A 24 -14.73 11.02 8.71
C LEU A 24 -14.57 10.02 9.86
N PRO A 25 -14.22 8.76 9.55
CA PRO A 25 -14.00 8.19 8.21
C PRO A 25 -15.31 7.92 7.46
N LEU A 26 -15.32 8.25 6.16
CA LEU A 26 -16.42 7.87 5.28
C LEU A 26 -16.42 6.33 5.14
N LYS A 27 -17.49 5.69 5.63
CA LYS A 27 -17.63 4.24 5.54
C LYS A 27 -18.38 3.84 4.28
N LEU A 28 -17.89 2.79 3.64
CA LEU A 28 -18.61 2.15 2.54
C LEU A 28 -19.83 1.39 3.08
N PRO A 29 -20.91 1.28 2.27
CA PRO A 29 -22.04 0.44 2.63
C PRO A 29 -21.66 -1.04 2.56
N ASP A 30 -22.39 -1.89 3.29
CA ASP A 30 -22.31 -3.33 3.09
C ASP A 30 -22.90 -3.68 1.72
N VAL A 31 -22.08 -4.30 0.88
CA VAL A 31 -22.41 -4.60 -0.51
C VAL A 31 -22.37 -6.11 -0.73
N GLU A 32 -23.47 -6.70 -1.16
CA GLU A 32 -23.57 -8.13 -1.49
C GLU A 32 -23.09 -8.42 -2.92
N ASP A 33 -23.31 -7.47 -3.85
CA ASP A 33 -22.95 -7.57 -5.27
C ASP A 33 -21.84 -6.56 -5.60
N TYR A 34 -20.68 -7.08 -6.01
CA TYR A 34 -19.48 -6.32 -6.38
C TYR A 34 -19.27 -6.21 -7.89
N GLU A 35 -20.21 -6.67 -8.69
CA GLU A 35 -20.09 -6.57 -10.14
C GLU A 35 -20.27 -5.12 -10.61
N PRO A 36 -19.45 -4.65 -11.54
CA PRO A 36 -19.64 -3.35 -12.16
C PRO A 36 -21.04 -3.23 -12.81
N GLY A 37 -21.55 -2.03 -12.95
CA GLY A 37 -22.73 -1.76 -13.73
C GLY A 37 -22.56 -2.09 -15.21
N GLU A 38 -23.63 -2.15 -15.98
CA GLU A 38 -23.63 -2.49 -17.42
C GLU A 38 -22.71 -1.58 -18.25
N ASN A 39 -22.52 -0.34 -17.82
CA ASN A 39 -21.63 0.64 -18.45
C ASN A 39 -20.24 0.75 -17.78
N GLY A 40 -19.88 -0.20 -16.93
CA GLY A 40 -18.63 -0.17 -16.15
C GLY A 40 -18.67 0.77 -14.95
N GLU A 41 -19.85 1.17 -14.50
CA GLU A 41 -20.03 1.99 -13.32
C GLU A 41 -19.62 1.24 -12.05
N SER A 42 -19.13 2.00 -11.06
CA SER A 42 -18.79 1.45 -9.76
C SER A 42 -19.96 0.66 -9.13
N PRO A 43 -19.71 -0.48 -8.48
CA PRO A 43 -20.73 -1.18 -7.69
C PRO A 43 -21.45 -0.26 -6.69
N LEU A 44 -20.75 0.73 -6.13
CA LEU A 44 -21.33 1.71 -5.22
C LEU A 44 -22.43 2.56 -5.88
N ALA A 45 -22.37 2.75 -7.21
CA ALA A 45 -23.39 3.51 -7.95
C ALA A 45 -24.79 2.89 -7.90
N LYS A 46 -24.91 1.61 -7.50
CA LYS A 46 -26.19 0.92 -7.33
C LYS A 46 -26.85 1.21 -5.98
N HIS A 47 -26.15 1.84 -5.03
CA HIS A 47 -26.62 2.06 -3.65
C HIS A 47 -27.18 3.46 -3.44
N GLU A 48 -28.40 3.71 -3.94
CA GLU A 48 -29.05 5.03 -3.91
C GLU A 48 -29.15 5.62 -2.48
N GLU A 49 -29.35 4.81 -1.45
CA GLU A 49 -29.44 5.27 -0.06
C GLU A 49 -28.09 5.81 0.43
N TRP A 50 -26.99 5.21 -0.01
CA TRP A 50 -25.64 5.67 0.34
C TRP A 50 -25.20 6.86 -0.50
N ILE A 51 -25.54 6.87 -1.80
CA ILE A 51 -25.14 7.93 -2.74
C ILE A 51 -25.80 9.26 -2.39
N ASN A 52 -27.12 9.25 -2.16
CA ASN A 52 -27.89 10.48 -1.96
C ASN A 52 -27.61 11.06 -0.59
N THR A 53 -27.23 12.32 -0.56
CA THR A 53 -26.86 13.05 0.66
C THR A 53 -27.20 14.54 0.53
N THR A 54 -26.84 15.32 1.53
CA THR A 54 -26.96 16.77 1.52
C THR A 54 -25.60 17.42 1.31
N CYS A 55 -25.58 18.51 0.57
CA CYS A 55 -24.38 19.30 0.39
C CYS A 55 -23.97 19.98 1.71
N PRO A 56 -22.75 19.74 2.23
CA PRO A 56 -22.33 20.37 3.49
C PRO A 56 -22.16 21.89 3.37
N HIS A 57 -22.02 22.42 2.16
CA HIS A 57 -21.86 23.86 1.94
C HIS A 57 -23.18 24.61 1.85
N CYS A 58 -24.21 24.08 1.14
CA CYS A 58 -25.46 24.83 0.92
C CYS A 58 -26.72 24.13 1.45
N GLY A 59 -26.61 22.91 2.00
CA GLY A 59 -27.74 22.12 2.49
C GLY A 59 -28.66 21.56 1.41
N GLY A 60 -28.33 21.76 0.13
CA GLY A 60 -29.11 21.23 -1.00
C GLY A 60 -28.82 19.76 -1.26
N LYS A 61 -29.55 19.18 -2.22
CA LYS A 61 -29.30 17.80 -2.65
C LYS A 61 -27.89 17.64 -3.21
N ALA A 62 -27.23 16.54 -2.85
CA ALA A 62 -25.91 16.18 -3.34
C ALA A 62 -25.80 14.66 -3.50
N ARG A 63 -24.79 14.22 -4.23
CA ARG A 63 -24.47 12.80 -4.45
C ARG A 63 -23.02 12.53 -4.05
N ARG A 64 -22.77 11.46 -3.29
CA ARG A 64 -21.42 11.03 -2.98
C ARG A 64 -20.70 10.55 -4.22
N GLU A 65 -19.37 10.73 -4.23
CA GLU A 65 -18.50 10.08 -5.20
C GLU A 65 -18.61 8.55 -5.06
N THR A 66 -18.74 7.86 -6.17
CA THR A 66 -18.91 6.41 -6.20
C THR A 66 -17.64 5.66 -6.62
N ASP A 67 -16.66 6.37 -7.16
CA ASP A 67 -15.33 5.80 -7.36
C ASP A 67 -14.56 5.73 -6.06
N THR A 68 -13.65 4.78 -5.96
CA THR A 68 -12.70 4.67 -4.84
C THR A 68 -11.31 5.08 -5.32
N MET A 69 -10.45 5.48 -4.38
CA MET A 69 -9.05 5.70 -4.69
C MET A 69 -8.39 4.39 -5.11
N PRO A 70 -7.35 4.41 -5.96
CA PRO A 70 -6.55 3.22 -6.23
C PRO A 70 -6.03 2.61 -4.92
N GLN A 71 -5.92 1.28 -4.86
CA GLN A 71 -5.41 0.58 -3.67
C GLN A 71 -4.02 1.08 -3.20
N TRP A 72 -3.23 1.68 -4.10
CA TRP A 72 -1.94 2.30 -3.80
C TRP A 72 -2.05 3.58 -2.98
N ALA A 73 -3.22 4.20 -2.88
CA ALA A 73 -3.41 5.40 -2.07
C ALA A 73 -3.18 5.12 -0.58
N GLY A 74 -3.79 4.06 -0.04
CA GLY A 74 -3.59 3.64 1.35
C GLY A 74 -2.15 3.25 1.65
N SER A 75 -1.49 2.50 0.76
CA SER A 75 -0.10 2.13 0.93
C SER A 75 0.89 3.29 0.75
N SER A 76 0.42 4.44 0.26
CA SER A 76 1.29 5.59 -0.05
C SER A 76 1.86 6.30 1.17
N TRP A 77 1.29 6.11 2.34
CA TRP A 77 1.68 6.83 3.55
C TRP A 77 1.94 5.94 4.77
N TYR A 78 1.89 4.61 4.63
CA TYR A 78 2.05 3.67 5.75
C TYR A 78 3.36 3.87 6.51
N TYR A 79 4.46 4.17 5.82
CA TYR A 79 5.78 4.39 6.43
C TYR A 79 5.79 5.61 7.34
N LEU A 80 4.99 6.63 7.07
CA LEU A 80 4.80 7.78 7.95
C LEU A 80 4.00 7.37 9.19
N ARG A 81 2.94 6.59 9.02
CA ARG A 81 2.13 6.09 10.13
C ARG A 81 2.91 5.17 11.06
N TYR A 82 3.86 4.41 10.55
CA TYR A 82 4.74 3.56 11.36
C TYR A 82 5.64 4.35 12.31
N MET A 83 5.91 5.61 12.03
CA MET A 83 6.69 6.48 12.92
C MET A 83 5.95 6.82 14.22
N ASP A 84 4.61 6.80 14.19
CA ASP A 84 3.74 7.11 15.33
C ASP A 84 2.39 6.37 15.22
N PRO A 85 2.39 5.01 15.37
CA PRO A 85 1.24 4.17 15.01
C PRO A 85 0.03 4.33 15.92
N HIS A 86 0.20 4.87 17.12
CA HIS A 86 -0.87 5.07 18.10
C HIS A 86 -1.41 6.50 18.17
N ASN A 87 -0.97 7.36 17.28
CA ASN A 87 -1.46 8.73 17.22
C ASN A 87 -2.90 8.78 16.69
N ASP A 88 -3.82 9.26 17.51
CA ASP A 88 -5.25 9.40 17.17
C ASP A 88 -5.64 10.81 16.69
N LYS A 89 -4.69 11.75 16.67
CA LYS A 89 -4.93 13.17 16.35
C LYS A 89 -4.37 13.60 15.01
N ALA A 90 -3.31 12.94 14.55
CA ALA A 90 -2.62 13.29 13.33
C ALA A 90 -2.07 12.05 12.63
N LEU A 91 -1.63 12.20 11.39
CA LEU A 91 -0.91 11.18 10.61
C LEU A 91 0.28 10.60 11.40
N ALA A 92 1.06 11.46 12.01
CA ALA A 92 2.10 11.19 13.00
C ALA A 92 2.42 12.52 13.70
N SER A 93 3.04 12.49 14.88
CA SER A 93 3.48 13.71 15.55
C SER A 93 4.60 14.38 14.78
N LYS A 94 4.69 15.70 14.91
CA LYS A 94 5.74 16.47 14.23
C LYS A 94 7.13 16.01 14.67
N GLU A 95 7.31 15.75 15.96
CA GLU A 95 8.55 15.29 16.55
C GLU A 95 8.98 13.93 15.97
N ALA A 96 8.05 12.99 15.79
CA ALA A 96 8.32 11.69 15.19
C ALA A 96 8.70 11.83 13.71
N LEU A 97 7.98 12.68 12.96
CA LEU A 97 8.28 12.96 11.55
C LEU A 97 9.64 13.63 11.38
N GLU A 98 10.00 14.60 12.22
CA GLU A 98 11.31 15.26 12.17
C GLU A 98 12.46 14.32 12.53
N TYR A 99 12.24 13.37 13.44
CA TYR A 99 13.25 12.42 13.89
C TYR A 99 13.49 11.28 12.89
N TRP A 100 12.41 10.71 12.31
CA TRP A 100 12.46 9.49 11.50
C TRP A 100 12.48 9.74 9.99
N SER A 101 12.24 10.96 9.52
CA SER A 101 12.24 11.27 8.09
C SER A 101 13.57 11.88 7.62
N PRO A 102 13.99 11.58 6.39
CA PRO A 102 13.43 10.59 5.47
C PRO A 102 13.75 9.15 5.91
N VAL A 103 13.05 8.16 5.38
CA VAL A 103 13.42 6.74 5.59
C VAL A 103 14.83 6.51 5.03
N ASP A 104 15.75 6.03 5.87
CA ASP A 104 17.17 5.92 5.52
C ASP A 104 17.43 4.98 4.34
N TRP A 105 16.78 3.82 4.36
CA TRP A 105 16.93 2.80 3.33
C TRP A 105 15.62 2.07 3.06
N TYR A 106 15.13 2.19 1.84
CA TYR A 106 13.86 1.62 1.40
C TYR A 106 14.08 0.51 0.39
N ASN A 107 13.69 -0.71 0.75
CA ASN A 107 13.87 -1.91 -0.07
C ASN A 107 12.54 -2.38 -0.64
N GLY A 108 12.52 -2.77 -1.90
CA GLY A 108 11.33 -3.30 -2.53
C GLY A 108 11.60 -3.86 -3.92
N GLY A 109 10.61 -4.54 -4.49
CA GLY A 109 10.70 -5.08 -5.84
C GLY A 109 10.76 -3.99 -6.91
N MET A 110 11.38 -4.31 -8.04
CA MET A 110 11.51 -3.40 -9.18
C MET A 110 10.14 -2.96 -9.73
N GLU A 111 9.13 -3.81 -9.67
CA GLU A 111 7.76 -3.55 -10.11
C GLU A 111 7.13 -2.34 -9.44
N HIS A 112 7.52 -2.06 -8.21
CA HIS A 112 6.97 -0.93 -7.44
C HIS A 112 7.48 0.44 -7.90
N THR A 113 8.44 0.49 -8.82
CA THR A 113 8.93 1.76 -9.39
C THR A 113 7.80 2.58 -10.02
N THR A 114 6.88 1.93 -10.71
CA THR A 114 5.71 2.54 -11.36
C THR A 114 4.40 2.35 -10.59
N LEU A 115 4.43 1.69 -9.44
CA LEU A 115 3.28 1.41 -8.59
C LEU A 115 3.42 2.16 -7.25
N HIS A 116 3.71 1.45 -6.18
CA HIS A 116 3.81 2.02 -4.83
C HIS A 116 4.76 3.23 -4.74
N LEU A 117 5.94 3.17 -5.35
CA LEU A 117 6.91 4.27 -5.25
C LEU A 117 6.43 5.56 -5.94
N LEU A 118 5.74 5.43 -7.07
CA LEU A 118 5.15 6.58 -7.76
C LEU A 118 4.09 7.25 -6.87
N TYR A 119 3.16 6.46 -6.33
CA TYR A 119 2.08 6.98 -5.48
C TYR A 119 2.61 7.55 -4.17
N SER A 120 3.51 6.85 -3.47
CA SER A 120 4.05 7.31 -2.19
C SER A 120 4.87 8.59 -2.33
N ARG A 121 5.65 8.75 -3.40
CA ARG A 121 6.38 9.99 -3.68
C ARG A 121 5.43 11.15 -4.02
N PHE A 122 4.36 10.88 -4.77
CA PHE A 122 3.34 11.90 -5.05
C PHE A 122 2.68 12.40 -3.75
N TRP A 123 2.21 11.47 -2.89
CA TRP A 123 1.63 11.80 -1.59
C TRP A 123 2.62 12.56 -0.69
N HIS A 124 3.85 12.11 -0.63
CA HIS A 124 4.88 12.74 0.21
C HIS A 124 5.16 14.17 -0.24
N LYS A 125 5.28 14.40 -1.55
CA LYS A 125 5.48 15.75 -2.09
C LYS A 125 4.31 16.67 -1.81
N PHE A 126 3.09 16.18 -1.94
CA PHE A 126 1.89 16.92 -1.54
C PHE A 126 1.91 17.26 -0.04
N LEU A 127 2.20 16.28 0.81
CA LEU A 127 2.30 16.50 2.26
C LEU A 127 3.43 17.49 2.63
N TYR A 128 4.52 17.49 1.87
CA TYR A 128 5.58 18.48 2.02
C TYR A 128 5.11 19.89 1.64
N ASP A 129 4.42 20.03 0.52
CA ASP A 129 3.93 21.32 0.03
C ASP A 129 2.93 21.97 1.00
N ILE A 130 2.14 21.18 1.71
CA ILE A 130 1.22 21.65 2.75
C ILE A 130 1.84 21.69 4.16
N GLY A 131 3.14 21.40 4.31
CA GLY A 131 3.90 21.51 5.55
C GLY A 131 3.68 20.40 6.58
N VAL A 132 3.16 19.25 6.17
CA VAL A 132 2.90 18.11 7.07
C VAL A 132 4.16 17.28 7.32
N VAL A 133 5.01 17.08 6.30
CA VAL A 133 6.26 16.33 6.42
C VAL A 133 7.47 17.26 6.22
N PRO A 134 8.61 16.98 6.88
CA PRO A 134 9.77 17.89 6.88
C PRO A 134 10.67 17.77 5.64
N THR A 135 10.54 16.70 4.85
CA THR A 135 11.45 16.39 3.73
C THR A 135 10.72 16.31 2.40
N LYS A 136 11.39 16.71 1.31
CA LYS A 136 10.82 16.65 -0.06
C LYS A 136 10.71 15.25 -0.61
N GLU A 137 11.59 14.35 -0.19
CA GLU A 137 11.63 12.96 -0.63
C GLU A 137 11.40 12.03 0.56
N PRO A 138 10.61 10.96 0.38
CA PRO A 138 10.30 10.03 1.45
C PRO A 138 11.46 9.12 1.84
N TYR A 139 12.36 8.82 0.90
CA TYR A 139 13.43 7.84 1.05
C TYR A 139 14.78 8.46 0.71
N ALA A 140 15.76 8.30 1.60
CA ALA A 140 17.13 8.74 1.37
C ALA A 140 17.86 7.80 0.40
N LYS A 141 17.63 6.50 0.52
CA LYS A 141 18.17 5.47 -0.35
C LYS A 141 17.10 4.46 -0.71
N ARG A 142 17.03 4.09 -1.98
CA ARG A 142 16.16 3.03 -2.48
C ARG A 142 16.99 1.95 -3.18
N THR A 143 16.73 0.69 -2.84
CA THR A 143 17.33 -0.48 -3.50
C THR A 143 16.23 -1.39 -4.04
N SER A 144 16.36 -1.82 -5.29
CA SER A 144 15.59 -2.96 -5.81
C SER A 144 16.30 -4.23 -5.41
N HIS A 145 15.64 -5.07 -4.63
CA HIS A 145 16.18 -6.41 -4.39
C HIS A 145 16.00 -7.29 -5.63
N GLY A 146 16.87 -8.30 -5.75
CA GLY A 146 16.74 -9.36 -6.75
C GLY A 146 15.53 -10.25 -6.49
N MET A 147 15.19 -11.06 -7.46
CA MET A 147 14.10 -12.02 -7.36
C MET A 147 14.65 -13.41 -7.05
N ILE A 148 14.04 -14.10 -6.07
CA ILE A 148 14.31 -15.51 -5.83
C ILE A 148 13.45 -16.31 -6.79
N LEU A 149 14.10 -17.08 -7.66
CA LEU A 149 13.46 -17.96 -8.64
C LEU A 149 13.26 -19.36 -8.06
N GLY A 150 12.36 -20.13 -8.64
CA GLY A 150 12.27 -21.55 -8.38
C GLY A 150 13.58 -22.27 -8.75
N SER A 151 13.75 -23.50 -8.30
CA SER A 151 14.96 -24.32 -8.60
C SER A 151 15.19 -24.56 -10.09
N ASN A 152 14.14 -24.40 -10.91
CA ASN A 152 14.20 -24.46 -12.37
C ASN A 152 14.62 -23.14 -13.03
N GLY A 153 14.96 -22.11 -12.25
CA GLY A 153 15.31 -20.79 -12.76
C GLY A 153 14.14 -19.93 -13.25
N GLU A 154 12.90 -20.35 -13.01
CA GLU A 154 11.71 -19.59 -13.39
C GLU A 154 11.12 -18.82 -12.21
N LYS A 155 10.41 -17.72 -12.51
CA LYS A 155 9.64 -16.99 -11.51
C LYS A 155 8.66 -17.92 -10.80
N MET A 156 8.68 -17.89 -9.46
CA MET A 156 7.73 -18.63 -8.65
C MET A 156 6.31 -18.10 -8.86
N SER A 157 5.36 -19.00 -9.06
CA SER A 157 3.94 -18.66 -9.09
C SER A 157 3.07 -19.83 -8.62
N LYS A 158 1.94 -19.53 -8.01
CA LYS A 158 0.97 -20.55 -7.58
C LYS A 158 0.48 -21.41 -8.73
N SER A 159 0.27 -20.81 -9.91
CA SER A 159 -0.18 -21.52 -11.10
C SER A 159 0.86 -22.51 -11.65
N LYS A 160 2.15 -22.30 -11.38
CA LYS A 160 3.23 -23.20 -11.78
C LYS A 160 3.57 -24.27 -10.73
N GLY A 161 3.02 -24.15 -9.52
CA GLY A 161 3.29 -25.09 -8.42
C GLY A 161 4.76 -25.09 -7.96
N ASN A 162 5.53 -24.04 -8.24
CA ASN A 162 6.95 -23.93 -7.91
C ASN A 162 7.24 -22.94 -6.80
N VAL A 163 6.23 -22.56 -6.01
CA VAL A 163 6.37 -21.65 -4.88
C VAL A 163 7.02 -22.40 -3.72
N ILE A 164 8.01 -21.75 -3.10
CA ILE A 164 8.62 -22.21 -1.86
C ILE A 164 7.99 -21.41 -0.72
N ASN A 165 7.35 -22.11 0.20
CA ASN A 165 6.74 -21.50 1.38
C ASN A 165 7.79 -21.32 2.47
N PRO A 166 8.04 -20.08 2.95
CA PRO A 166 8.97 -19.82 4.05
C PRO A 166 8.68 -20.64 5.32
N ASP A 167 7.41 -20.85 5.66
CA ASP A 167 7.03 -21.60 6.88
C ASP A 167 7.53 -23.06 6.81
N GLU A 168 7.37 -23.72 5.66
CA GLU A 168 7.86 -25.08 5.45
C GLU A 168 9.40 -25.17 5.58
N ILE A 169 10.10 -24.15 5.12
CA ILE A 169 11.56 -24.07 5.23
C ILE A 169 11.99 -23.85 6.68
N VAL A 170 11.27 -22.99 7.41
CA VAL A 170 11.55 -22.76 8.84
C VAL A 170 11.27 -24.03 9.66
N ASP A 171 10.20 -24.74 9.36
CA ASP A 171 9.86 -25.99 10.04
C ASP A 171 10.88 -27.11 9.78
N GLU A 172 11.42 -27.22 8.56
CA GLU A 172 12.36 -28.26 8.18
C GLU A 172 13.82 -27.94 8.60
N PHE A 173 14.26 -26.68 8.43
CA PHE A 173 15.68 -26.28 8.57
C PHE A 173 15.95 -25.31 9.72
N GLY A 174 14.92 -24.72 10.29
CA GLY A 174 15.03 -23.65 11.29
C GLY A 174 15.19 -22.25 10.67
N ALA A 175 14.73 -21.25 11.40
CA ALA A 175 14.76 -19.85 10.97
C ALA A 175 16.19 -19.32 10.76
N ASP A 176 17.14 -19.75 11.58
CA ASP A 176 18.53 -19.28 11.48
C ASP A 176 19.19 -19.76 10.19
N ALA A 177 19.04 -21.05 9.86
CA ALA A 177 19.59 -21.61 8.61
C ALA A 177 18.96 -20.95 7.39
N PHE A 178 17.65 -20.69 7.42
CA PHE A 178 16.94 -20.00 6.37
C PHE A 178 17.47 -18.57 6.17
N ARG A 179 17.58 -17.78 7.21
CA ARG A 179 18.10 -16.40 7.17
C ARG A 179 19.55 -16.32 6.69
N VAL A 180 20.41 -17.22 7.17
CA VAL A 180 21.80 -17.32 6.70
C VAL A 180 21.86 -17.66 5.23
N TYR A 181 21.02 -18.59 4.77
CA TYR A 181 20.96 -18.96 3.37
C TYR A 181 20.52 -17.80 2.48
N GLU A 182 19.48 -17.05 2.86
CA GLU A 182 19.04 -15.88 2.10
C GLU A 182 20.13 -14.83 1.92
N MET A 183 20.93 -14.59 2.95
CA MET A 183 22.07 -13.68 2.87
C MET A 183 23.24 -14.24 2.05
N PHE A 184 23.38 -15.54 2.01
CA PHE A 184 24.49 -16.23 1.31
C PHE A 184 24.23 -16.48 -0.16
N MET A 185 22.96 -16.46 -0.62
CA MET A 185 22.57 -16.79 -2.01
C MET A 185 23.29 -15.97 -3.07
N GLY A 186 23.65 -14.73 -2.76
CA GLY A 186 24.29 -13.82 -3.69
C GLY A 186 24.06 -12.36 -3.33
N PRO A 187 24.50 -11.42 -4.21
CA PRO A 187 24.25 -10.01 -4.01
C PRO A 187 22.76 -9.71 -3.90
N PHE A 188 22.39 -8.83 -2.97
CA PHE A 188 21.01 -8.53 -2.62
C PHE A 188 20.17 -8.01 -3.80
N ASP A 189 20.80 -7.31 -4.74
CA ASP A 189 20.17 -6.72 -5.92
C ASP A 189 20.15 -7.65 -7.16
N GLN A 190 20.64 -8.87 -7.03
CA GLN A 190 20.68 -9.85 -8.11
C GLN A 190 19.66 -10.97 -7.92
N THR A 191 19.17 -11.46 -9.05
CA THR A 191 18.27 -12.61 -9.09
C THR A 191 19.05 -13.90 -8.87
N ALA A 192 18.54 -14.79 -8.01
CA ALA A 192 19.16 -16.08 -7.69
C ALA A 192 18.12 -17.21 -7.69
N PRO A 193 18.48 -18.41 -8.18
CA PRO A 193 17.61 -19.58 -8.07
C PRO A 193 17.65 -20.16 -6.67
N TRP A 194 16.51 -20.64 -6.19
CA TRP A 194 16.43 -21.38 -4.93
C TRP A 194 17.15 -22.74 -5.01
N SER A 195 17.87 -23.11 -3.96
CA SER A 195 18.56 -24.41 -3.86
C SER A 195 18.38 -25.04 -2.48
N MET A 196 17.62 -26.15 -2.45
CA MET A 196 17.45 -26.98 -1.24
C MET A 196 18.76 -27.61 -0.76
N GLU A 197 19.70 -27.85 -1.65
CA GLU A 197 21.02 -28.39 -1.30
C GLU A 197 21.86 -27.34 -0.55
N SER A 198 21.82 -26.11 -1.01
CA SER A 198 22.57 -25.00 -0.41
C SER A 198 22.09 -24.67 1.00
N ILE A 199 20.78 -24.70 1.26
CA ILE A 199 20.27 -24.45 2.61
C ILE A 199 20.68 -25.54 3.60
N ARG A 200 20.77 -26.80 3.16
CA ARG A 200 21.32 -27.90 3.99
C ARG A 200 22.79 -27.67 4.36
N GLY A 201 23.52 -26.99 3.49
CA GLY A 201 24.88 -26.53 3.81
C GLY A 201 24.90 -25.53 4.95
N CYS A 202 23.99 -24.55 4.93
CA CYS A 202 23.87 -23.55 6.00
C CYS A 202 23.47 -24.12 7.35
N MET A 203 22.68 -25.20 7.39
CA MET A 203 22.36 -25.92 8.63
C MET A 203 23.57 -26.48 9.37
N LYS A 204 24.65 -26.80 8.65
CA LYS A 204 25.86 -27.41 9.22
C LYS A 204 26.84 -26.37 9.79
N PHE A 205 26.60 -25.12 9.45
CA PHE A 205 27.40 -24.00 9.94
C PHE A 205 26.92 -23.53 11.30
#